data_2e69484344655eabce5c3093ec25611f
#
_entry.id   2e69484344655eabce5c3093ec25611f
#
_cell.length_a   1.000
_cell.length_b   1.000
_cell.length_c   1.000
_cell.angle_alpha   90.00
_cell.angle_beta   90.00
_cell.angle_gamma   90.00
#
_symmetry.space_group_name_H-M   'P 1'
#
loop_
_entity.id
_entity.type
_entity.pdbx_description
1 polymer ?
#
loop_
_entity_poly.entity_id
_entity_poly.type
_entity_poly.pdbx_seq_one_letter_code
_entity_poly.pdbx_strand_id
1 'polypeptide(L)'
;MSKQNLRVLLVEDHPFQLAATQSLLNSYGYHLLTPTSNAAEALTAMEASPAPFDLMLCDQCLPDLLGLELIQTANQRGKIKQAILLSSLSLEELQVLSEAAVSRNIPLLGCLTKPLNGLALKNILAFERQRMTKNHSV
;
A
#
# COMPACT_ATOMS: atom_id res chain seq x y z
N MET A 1 15.63 7.62 4.75
CA MET A 1 15.02 6.85 5.84
C MET A 1 15.28 5.37 5.62
N SER A 2 15.64 4.66 6.67
CA SER A 2 15.91 3.22 6.60
C SER A 2 14.60 2.44 6.41
N LYS A 3 14.66 1.31 5.66
CA LYS A 3 13.52 0.39 5.54
C LYS A 3 13.00 -0.06 6.89
N GLN A 4 13.88 -0.24 7.86
CA GLN A 4 13.52 -0.71 9.21
C GLN A 4 12.62 0.27 9.94
N ASN A 5 12.65 1.55 9.58
CA ASN A 5 11.85 2.58 10.23
C ASN A 5 10.55 2.90 9.49
N LEU A 6 10.34 2.33 8.30
CA LEU A 6 9.12 2.55 7.54
C LEU A 6 7.98 1.74 8.13
N ARG A 7 6.88 2.41 8.42
CA ARG A 7 5.68 1.79 8.99
C ARG A 7 4.72 1.47 7.86
N VAL A 8 4.38 0.20 7.74
CA VAL A 8 3.58 -0.32 6.62
C VAL A 8 2.26 -0.87 7.14
N LEU A 9 1.15 -0.39 6.59
CA LEU A 9 -0.18 -0.92 6.86
C LEU A 9 -0.55 -1.89 5.74
N LEU A 10 -0.90 -3.12 6.11
CA LEU A 10 -1.33 -4.16 5.17
C LEU A 10 -2.83 -4.38 5.31
N VAL A 11 -3.54 -4.41 4.17
CA VAL A 11 -4.98 -4.66 4.18
C VAL A 11 -5.28 -5.77 3.16
N GLU A 12 -5.58 -6.97 3.66
CA GLU A 12 -5.82 -8.16 2.84
C GLU A 12 -6.71 -9.13 3.61
N ASP A 13 -7.84 -9.54 3.02
CA ASP A 13 -8.80 -10.39 3.71
C ASP A 13 -8.47 -11.90 3.63
N HIS A 14 -7.56 -12.31 2.75
CA HIS A 14 -7.13 -13.72 2.65
C HIS A 14 -5.95 -13.98 3.57
N PRO A 15 -6.11 -14.82 4.62
CA PRO A 15 -5.03 -15.03 5.61
C PRO A 15 -3.72 -15.52 5.00
N PHE A 16 -3.77 -16.40 4.01
CA PHE A 16 -2.56 -16.90 3.37
C PHE A 16 -1.84 -15.82 2.59
N GLN A 17 -2.58 -14.98 1.86
CA GLN A 17 -1.99 -13.88 1.09
C GLN A 17 -1.42 -12.83 2.03
N LEU A 18 -2.11 -12.54 3.12
CA LEU A 18 -1.61 -11.60 4.13
C LEU A 18 -0.29 -12.09 4.73
N ALA A 19 -0.25 -13.37 5.14
CA ALA A 19 0.96 -13.95 5.71
C ALA A 19 2.11 -13.95 4.69
N ALA A 20 1.82 -14.29 3.43
CA ALA A 20 2.84 -14.30 2.37
C ALA A 20 3.40 -12.91 2.13
N THR A 21 2.54 -11.89 2.13
CA THR A 21 2.97 -10.51 1.95
C THR A 21 3.84 -10.05 3.12
N GLN A 22 3.46 -10.41 4.34
CA GLN A 22 4.29 -10.10 5.51
C GLN A 22 5.67 -10.73 5.42
N SER A 23 5.73 -12.01 5.07
CA SER A 23 7.00 -12.72 4.90
C SER A 23 7.87 -12.06 3.84
N LEU A 24 7.27 -11.70 2.72
CA LEU A 24 7.98 -11.09 1.61
C LEU A 24 8.58 -9.73 2.04
N LEU A 25 7.78 -8.89 2.68
CA LEU A 25 8.26 -7.60 3.15
C LEU A 25 9.34 -7.74 4.22
N ASN A 26 9.19 -8.68 5.13
CA ASN A 26 10.22 -8.97 6.14
C ASN A 26 11.54 -9.37 5.46
N SER A 27 11.47 -10.17 4.40
CA SER A 27 12.67 -10.60 3.69
C SER A 27 13.40 -9.43 3.01
N TYR A 28 12.68 -8.34 2.74
CA TYR A 28 13.26 -7.13 2.15
C TYR A 28 13.67 -6.09 3.20
N GLY A 29 13.53 -6.41 4.48
CA GLY A 29 13.97 -5.52 5.55
C GLY A 29 12.87 -4.61 6.12
N TYR A 30 11.61 -4.82 5.75
CA TYR A 30 10.48 -4.07 6.31
C TYR A 30 9.92 -4.86 7.49
N HIS A 31 10.06 -4.31 8.71
CA HIS A 31 9.67 -5.02 9.94
C HIS A 31 8.55 -4.37 10.73
N LEU A 32 8.26 -3.09 10.47
CA LEU A 32 7.18 -2.39 11.17
C LEU A 32 5.88 -2.54 10.38
N LEU A 33 5.32 -3.75 10.42
CA LEU A 33 4.14 -4.12 9.64
C LEU A 33 2.91 -4.20 10.55
N THR A 34 1.80 -3.61 10.10
CA THR A 34 0.51 -3.68 10.78
C THR A 34 -0.47 -4.40 9.87
N PRO A 35 -0.72 -5.70 10.08
CA PRO A 35 -1.65 -6.45 9.24
C PRO A 35 -3.10 -6.21 9.66
N THR A 36 -3.97 -6.03 8.68
CA THR A 36 -5.41 -5.91 8.88
C THR A 36 -6.14 -6.71 7.81
N SER A 37 -7.38 -7.11 8.11
CA SER A 37 -8.15 -8.03 7.26
C SER A 37 -9.30 -7.37 6.49
N ASN A 38 -9.63 -6.13 6.82
CA ASN A 38 -10.73 -5.42 6.15
C ASN A 38 -10.56 -3.93 6.35
N ALA A 39 -11.43 -3.14 5.69
CA ALA A 39 -11.34 -1.69 5.75
C ALA A 39 -11.59 -1.15 7.16
N ALA A 40 -12.54 -1.73 7.89
CA ALA A 40 -12.85 -1.28 9.25
C ALA A 40 -11.65 -1.43 10.17
N GLU A 41 -10.95 -2.57 10.13
CA GLU A 41 -9.73 -2.79 10.90
C GLU A 41 -8.62 -1.82 10.51
N ALA A 42 -8.49 -1.57 9.20
CA ALA A 42 -7.48 -0.62 8.71
C ALA A 42 -7.74 0.78 9.23
N LEU A 43 -8.98 1.24 9.18
CA LEU A 43 -9.34 2.57 9.70
C LEU A 43 -9.10 2.67 11.20
N THR A 44 -9.43 1.61 11.95
CA THR A 44 -9.17 1.56 13.38
C THR A 44 -7.66 1.67 13.66
N ALA A 45 -6.84 0.94 12.89
CA ALA A 45 -5.39 1.00 13.05
C ALA A 45 -4.85 2.39 12.73
N MET A 46 -5.38 3.05 11.71
CA MET A 46 -4.98 4.41 11.34
C MET A 46 -5.32 5.41 12.47
N GLU A 47 -6.51 5.31 13.03
CA GLU A 47 -6.93 6.21 14.10
C GLU A 47 -6.12 6.00 15.39
N ALA A 48 -5.72 4.76 15.66
CA ALA A 48 -4.92 4.43 16.84
C ALA A 48 -3.44 4.79 16.67
N SER A 49 -2.99 5.04 15.44
CA SER A 49 -1.59 5.31 15.16
C SER A 49 -1.20 6.75 15.53
N PRO A 50 -0.08 6.95 16.23
CA PRO A 50 0.36 8.30 16.60
C PRO A 50 0.89 9.12 15.41
N ALA A 51 1.18 8.47 14.27
CA ALA A 51 1.70 9.13 13.09
C ALA A 51 1.12 8.44 11.85
N PRO A 52 1.11 9.12 10.68
CA PRO A 52 0.68 8.47 9.44
C PRO A 52 1.56 7.27 9.10
N PHE A 53 0.97 6.25 8.48
CA PHE A 53 1.74 5.15 7.93
C PHE A 53 2.51 5.62 6.70
N ASP A 54 3.74 5.16 6.55
CA ASP A 54 4.58 5.55 5.42
C ASP A 54 4.10 4.91 4.13
N LEU A 55 3.60 3.68 4.21
CA LEU A 55 3.12 2.93 3.06
C LEU A 55 1.88 2.13 3.45
N MET A 56 0.88 2.12 2.58
CA MET A 56 -0.29 1.26 2.70
C MET A 56 -0.30 0.31 1.51
N LEU A 57 -0.33 -0.99 1.79
CA LEU A 57 -0.43 -2.02 0.76
C LEU A 57 -1.82 -2.64 0.88
N CYS A 58 -2.68 -2.39 -0.09
CA CYS A 58 -4.12 -2.64 0.03
C CYS A 58 -4.67 -3.45 -1.12
N ASP A 59 -5.45 -4.48 -0.81
CA ASP A 59 -6.22 -5.23 -1.80
C ASP A 59 -7.39 -4.38 -2.29
N GLN A 60 -7.67 -4.41 -3.59
CA GLN A 60 -8.82 -3.70 -4.17
C GLN A 60 -10.16 -4.33 -3.74
N CYS A 61 -10.22 -5.67 -3.67
CA CYS A 61 -11.48 -6.36 -3.37
C CYS A 61 -11.54 -6.76 -1.89
N LEU A 62 -11.84 -5.78 -1.03
CA LEU A 62 -12.08 -6.03 0.38
C LEU A 62 -13.57 -6.33 0.62
N PRO A 63 -13.91 -7.04 1.70
CA PRO A 63 -15.30 -7.42 1.95
C PRO A 63 -16.25 -6.26 2.27
N ASP A 64 -15.72 -5.15 2.80
CA ASP A 64 -16.54 -4.04 3.30
C ASP A 64 -16.36 -2.73 2.54
N LEU A 65 -15.30 -2.59 1.73
CA LEU A 65 -15.06 -1.36 0.97
C LEU A 65 -14.05 -1.66 -0.15
N LEU A 66 -14.17 -0.97 -1.27
CA LEU A 66 -13.15 -1.10 -2.32
C LEU A 66 -11.83 -0.47 -1.86
N GLY A 67 -10.72 -1.12 -2.20
CA GLY A 67 -9.40 -0.69 -1.76
C GLY A 67 -9.06 0.73 -2.14
N LEU A 68 -9.36 1.13 -3.38
CA LEU A 68 -9.09 2.50 -3.84
C LEU A 68 -9.84 3.53 -3.00
N GLU A 69 -11.08 3.22 -2.61
CA GLU A 69 -11.88 4.12 -1.77
C GLU A 69 -11.32 4.21 -0.35
N LEU A 70 -10.82 3.10 0.17
CA LEU A 70 -10.16 3.10 1.47
C LEU A 70 -8.89 3.95 1.44
N ILE A 71 -8.08 3.81 0.38
CA ILE A 71 -6.87 4.60 0.19
C ILE A 71 -7.23 6.09 0.11
N GLN A 72 -8.28 6.42 -0.64
CA GLN A 72 -8.72 7.81 -0.75
C GLN A 72 -9.11 8.38 0.62
N THR A 73 -9.89 7.63 1.39
CA THR A 73 -10.29 8.03 2.74
C THR A 73 -9.07 8.22 3.65
N ALA A 74 -8.14 7.29 3.61
CA ALA A 74 -6.92 7.35 4.42
C ALA A 74 -6.10 8.59 4.06
N ASN A 75 -5.98 8.89 2.78
CA ASN A 75 -5.26 10.07 2.30
C ASN A 75 -5.94 11.36 2.74
N GLN A 76 -7.27 11.43 2.62
CA GLN A 76 -8.04 12.61 3.03
C GLN A 76 -7.90 12.90 4.52
N ARG A 77 -7.76 11.86 5.32
CA ARG A 77 -7.58 11.98 6.78
C ARG A 77 -6.13 12.20 7.18
N GLY A 78 -5.20 12.22 6.23
CA GLY A 78 -3.78 12.40 6.51
C GLY A 78 -3.17 11.22 7.25
N LYS A 79 -3.66 10.00 7.03
CA LYS A 79 -3.25 8.80 7.76
C LYS A 79 -2.23 7.95 7.03
N ILE A 80 -1.95 8.24 5.76
CA ILE A 80 -0.95 7.53 4.95
C ILE A 80 -0.17 8.54 4.12
N LYS A 81 1.06 8.18 3.76
CA LYS A 81 1.88 8.99 2.87
C LYS A 81 1.79 8.48 1.43
N GLN A 82 1.82 7.17 1.24
CA GLN A 82 1.79 6.53 -0.07
C GLN A 82 1.07 5.20 0.00
N ALA A 83 0.62 4.70 -1.15
CA ALA A 83 -0.12 3.44 -1.22
C ALA A 83 0.24 2.65 -2.47
N ILE A 84 0.10 1.32 -2.37
CA ILE A 84 0.15 0.39 -3.49
C ILE A 84 -1.14 -0.42 -3.45
N LEU A 85 -1.80 -0.53 -4.59
CA LEU A 85 -3.04 -1.29 -4.72
C LEU A 85 -2.73 -2.67 -5.31
N LEU A 86 -3.28 -3.71 -4.71
CA LEU A 86 -3.17 -5.09 -5.19
C LEU A 86 -4.51 -5.53 -5.76
N SER A 87 -4.50 -6.17 -6.93
CA SER A 87 -5.74 -6.60 -7.55
C SER A 87 -5.53 -7.78 -8.47
N SER A 88 -6.56 -8.62 -8.60
CA SER A 88 -6.60 -9.68 -9.61
C SER A 88 -7.28 -9.23 -10.92
N LEU A 89 -7.55 -7.94 -11.04
CA LEU A 89 -8.18 -7.37 -12.22
C LEU A 89 -7.26 -7.44 -13.45
N SER A 90 -7.87 -7.30 -14.64
CA SER A 90 -7.12 -7.24 -15.90
C SER A 90 -6.27 -5.97 -15.96
N LEU A 91 -5.32 -5.94 -16.90
CA LEU A 91 -4.48 -4.76 -17.12
C LEU A 91 -5.33 -3.53 -17.49
N GLU A 92 -6.40 -3.71 -18.27
CA GLU A 92 -7.28 -2.61 -18.65
C GLU A 92 -7.98 -2.03 -17.42
N GLU A 93 -8.47 -2.90 -16.53
CA GLU A 93 -9.14 -2.46 -15.31
C GLU A 93 -8.16 -1.78 -14.35
N LEU A 94 -6.92 -2.27 -14.27
CA LEU A 94 -5.87 -1.64 -13.48
C LEU A 94 -5.54 -0.24 -14.01
N GLN A 95 -5.56 -0.07 -15.33
CA GLN A 95 -5.33 1.24 -15.94
C GLN A 95 -6.42 2.24 -15.55
N VAL A 96 -7.68 1.79 -15.56
CA VAL A 96 -8.80 2.63 -15.13
C VAL A 96 -8.62 3.05 -13.67
N LEU A 97 -8.21 2.14 -12.80
CA LEU A 97 -7.95 2.46 -11.39
C LEU A 97 -6.80 3.45 -11.24
N SER A 98 -5.74 3.29 -12.01
CA SER A 98 -4.59 4.20 -11.97
C SER A 98 -5.00 5.61 -12.40
N GLU A 99 -5.81 5.72 -13.45
CA GLU A 99 -6.32 7.01 -13.92
C GLU A 99 -7.23 7.66 -12.87
N ALA A 100 -8.08 6.87 -12.23
CA ALA A 100 -8.94 7.36 -11.16
C ALA A 100 -8.12 7.90 -9.99
N ALA A 101 -7.03 7.21 -9.64
CA ALA A 101 -6.15 7.65 -8.56
C ALA A 101 -5.51 9.00 -8.89
N VAL A 102 -5.02 9.18 -10.11
CA VAL A 102 -4.46 10.46 -10.56
C VAL A 102 -5.51 11.56 -10.48
N SER A 103 -6.69 11.29 -11.03
CA SER A 103 -7.81 12.24 -11.05
C SER A 103 -8.24 12.67 -9.65
N ARG A 104 -8.13 11.80 -8.66
CA ARG A 104 -8.54 12.06 -7.27
C ARG A 104 -7.38 12.50 -6.37
N ASN A 105 -6.19 12.72 -6.94
CA ASN A 105 -4.98 13.09 -6.20
C ASN A 105 -4.63 12.07 -5.09
N ILE A 106 -4.83 10.78 -5.37
CA ILE A 106 -4.48 9.71 -4.44
C ILE A 106 -2.99 9.39 -4.62
N PRO A 107 -2.20 9.29 -3.54
CA PRO A 107 -0.75 9.06 -3.63
C PRO A 107 -0.43 7.59 -3.89
N LEU A 108 -0.84 7.08 -5.05
CA LEU A 108 -0.67 5.68 -5.43
C LEU A 108 0.65 5.49 -6.17
N LEU A 109 1.54 4.68 -5.61
CA LEU A 109 2.81 4.33 -6.26
C LEU A 109 2.60 3.42 -7.46
N GLY A 110 1.59 2.58 -7.40
CA GLY A 110 1.27 1.68 -8.49
C GLY A 110 0.18 0.70 -8.13
N CYS A 111 -0.26 -0.04 -9.15
CA CYS A 111 -1.19 -1.15 -9.00
C CYS A 111 -0.45 -2.41 -9.40
N LEU A 112 -0.44 -3.41 -8.53
CA LEU A 112 0.20 -4.69 -8.79
C LEU A 112 -0.84 -5.79 -8.91
N THR A 113 -0.58 -6.75 -9.79
CA THR A 113 -1.46 -7.89 -9.97
C THR A 113 -1.23 -8.94 -8.88
N LYS A 114 -2.28 -9.70 -8.57
CA LYS A 114 -2.19 -10.85 -7.67
C LYS A 114 -1.95 -12.12 -8.47
N PRO A 115 -1.20 -13.09 -7.94
CA PRO A 115 -0.50 -13.05 -6.65
C PRO A 115 0.65 -12.06 -6.66
N LEU A 116 0.99 -11.54 -5.49
CA LEU A 116 2.03 -10.51 -5.37
C LEU A 116 3.36 -11.02 -5.92
N ASN A 117 3.91 -10.29 -6.87
CA ASN A 117 5.23 -10.56 -7.44
C ASN A 117 6.27 -9.77 -6.66
N GLY A 118 7.20 -10.52 -6.03
CA GLY A 118 8.22 -9.88 -5.21
C GLY A 118 9.11 -8.92 -5.97
N LEU A 119 9.46 -9.25 -7.23
CA LEU A 119 10.30 -8.38 -8.05
C LEU A 119 9.57 -7.09 -8.40
N ALA A 120 8.29 -7.18 -8.77
CA ALA A 120 7.49 -5.99 -9.08
C ALA A 120 7.38 -5.07 -7.87
N LEU A 121 7.12 -5.62 -6.68
CA LEU A 121 7.07 -4.85 -5.45
C LEU A 121 8.41 -4.20 -5.16
N LYS A 122 9.48 -4.96 -5.26
CA LYS A 122 10.84 -4.46 -5.02
C LYS A 122 11.18 -3.30 -5.96
N ASN A 123 10.81 -3.42 -7.24
CA ASN A 123 11.10 -2.39 -8.23
C ASN A 123 10.36 -1.08 -7.94
N ILE A 124 9.07 -1.15 -7.55
CA ILE A 124 8.31 0.04 -7.20
C ILE A 124 8.93 0.73 -5.99
N LEU A 125 9.27 -0.03 -4.96
CA LEU A 125 9.83 0.54 -3.73
C LEU A 125 11.23 1.11 -3.98
N ALA A 126 12.04 0.47 -4.80
CA ALA A 126 13.37 0.97 -5.15
C ALA A 126 13.28 2.26 -5.96
N PHE A 127 12.35 2.34 -6.91
CA PHE A 127 12.13 3.53 -7.72
C PHE A 127 11.74 4.72 -6.85
N GLU A 128 10.83 4.52 -5.90
CA GLU A 128 10.39 5.60 -5.01
C GLU A 128 11.52 6.07 -4.11
N ARG A 129 12.36 5.17 -3.62
CA ARG A 129 13.52 5.53 -2.82
C ARG A 129 14.50 6.40 -3.61
N GLN A 130 14.73 6.08 -4.89
CA GLN A 130 15.58 6.88 -5.76
C GLN A 130 14.99 8.27 -5.98
N ARG A 131 13.70 8.37 -6.20
CA ARG A 131 13.01 9.65 -6.34
C ARG A 131 13.19 10.52 -5.10
N MET A 132 12.98 9.95 -3.92
CA MET A 132 13.12 10.68 -2.66
C MET A 132 14.56 11.16 -2.47
N THR A 133 15.54 10.32 -2.80
CA THR A 133 16.95 10.68 -2.70
C THR A 133 17.29 11.84 -3.61
N LYS A 134 16.81 11.82 -4.87
CA LYS A 134 17.03 12.91 -5.81
C LYS A 134 16.42 14.21 -5.30
N ASN A 135 15.22 14.16 -4.74
CA ASN A 135 14.56 15.33 -4.22
C ASN A 135 15.30 15.93 -3.02
N HIS A 136 15.95 15.10 -2.23
CA HIS A 136 16.72 15.54 -1.07
C HIS A 136 18.09 16.06 -1.41
N SER A 137 18.61 15.75 -2.57
CA SER A 137 19.97 16.15 -2.96
C SER A 137 20.07 17.52 -3.63
N VAL A 138 18.98 18.22 -3.71
CA VAL A 138 18.94 19.57 -4.31
C VAL A 138 19.38 20.66 -3.33
#